data_43541c42f009e0f406d04038aecbe8a1
#
_entry.id   43541c42f009e0f406d04038aecbe8a1
#
_cell.length_a   1.000
_cell.length_b   1.000
_cell.length_c   1.000
_cell.angle_alpha   90.00
_cell.angle_beta   90.00
_cell.angle_gamma   90.00
#
_symmetry.space_group_name_H-M   'P 1'
#
loop_
_entity.id
_entity.type
_entity.pdbx_description
1 polymer ?
#
loop_
_entity_poly.entity_id
_entity_poly.type
_entity_poly.pdbx_seq_one_letter_code
_entity_poly.pdbx_strand_id
1 'polypeptide(L)'
;MNKFQTTAVFLFSLALSMPLTAEDKSVKRQPSAKNAKVYIISPKNGKTLKNGKVRVVFGLSGMGVCPATLAGPNGKPLPNTGHHHLLLDAKDMPPMNAPLAGSETLLHYVGGQTETVLDLKPGTHTLQLVFADWLHIPHDPPLISKKVTITVK
;
A
#
# COMPACT_ATOMS: atom_id res chain seq x y z
N MET A 1 16.79 -76.34 -34.58
CA MET A 1 16.28 -75.04 -34.96
C MET A 1 15.53 -74.48 -33.72
N ASN A 2 16.20 -73.74 -32.84
CA ASN A 2 15.61 -73.19 -31.62
C ASN A 2 15.22 -71.75 -31.88
N LYS A 3 13.93 -71.47 -31.72
CA LYS A 3 13.36 -70.13 -31.79
C LYS A 3 13.47 -69.50 -30.40
N PHE A 4 14.30 -68.46 -30.28
CA PHE A 4 14.32 -67.59 -29.11
C PHE A 4 13.13 -66.57 -29.19
N GLN A 5 12.19 -66.66 -28.25
CA GLN A 5 11.17 -65.62 -28.03
C GLN A 5 11.72 -64.56 -27.07
N THR A 6 11.86 -63.35 -27.58
CA THR A 6 12.28 -62.21 -26.79
C THR A 6 11.00 -61.52 -26.20
N THR A 7 10.82 -61.67 -24.90
CA THR A 7 9.70 -61.01 -24.18
C THR A 7 10.13 -59.59 -23.86
N ALA A 8 9.51 -58.60 -24.50
CA ALA A 8 9.70 -57.17 -24.17
C ALA A 8 8.90 -56.81 -22.91
N VAL A 9 9.58 -56.42 -21.85
CA VAL A 9 8.98 -55.89 -20.63
C VAL A 9 8.81 -54.38 -20.81
N PHE A 10 7.57 -53.90 -20.96
CA PHE A 10 7.23 -52.49 -20.93
C PHE A 10 7.12 -52.03 -19.47
N LEU A 11 8.12 -51.25 -19.02
CA LEU A 11 8.04 -50.53 -17.75
C LEU A 11 7.20 -49.28 -17.95
N PHE A 12 5.97 -49.32 -17.44
CA PHE A 12 5.08 -48.17 -17.36
C PHE A 12 5.53 -47.30 -16.19
N SER A 13 6.25 -46.22 -16.44
CA SER A 13 6.59 -45.24 -15.39
C SER A 13 5.38 -44.37 -15.13
N LEU A 14 4.70 -44.58 -14.00
CA LEU A 14 3.62 -43.73 -13.52
C LEU A 14 4.20 -42.42 -12.95
N ALA A 15 4.25 -41.38 -13.77
CA ALA A 15 4.61 -40.04 -13.29
C ALA A 15 3.51 -39.50 -12.38
N LEU A 16 3.76 -39.54 -11.07
CA LEU A 16 2.88 -38.92 -10.07
C LEU A 16 3.00 -37.40 -10.16
N SER A 17 2.12 -36.75 -10.90
CA SER A 17 2.02 -35.29 -10.93
C SER A 17 1.46 -34.78 -9.61
N MET A 18 2.32 -34.34 -8.70
CA MET A 18 1.90 -33.60 -7.52
C MET A 18 1.35 -32.24 -7.96
N PRO A 19 0.15 -31.82 -7.51
CA PRO A 19 -0.30 -30.48 -7.74
C PRO A 19 0.64 -29.52 -6.98
N LEU A 20 1.29 -28.62 -7.70
CA LEU A 20 2.03 -27.51 -7.13
C LEU A 20 1.00 -26.57 -6.53
N THR A 21 0.69 -26.72 -5.24
CA THR A 21 -0.10 -25.73 -4.51
C THR A 21 0.74 -24.48 -4.41
N ALA A 22 0.39 -23.46 -5.18
CA ALA A 22 0.94 -22.12 -4.98
C ALA A 22 0.60 -21.69 -3.55
N GLU A 23 1.62 -21.66 -2.66
CA GLU A 23 1.47 -20.98 -1.37
C GLU A 23 1.07 -19.55 -1.66
N ASP A 24 -0.14 -19.19 -1.26
CA ASP A 24 -0.58 -17.79 -1.21
C ASP A 24 0.30 -17.07 -0.17
N LYS A 25 1.39 -16.48 -0.65
CA LYS A 25 2.28 -15.62 0.15
C LYS A 25 1.60 -14.27 0.38
N SER A 26 0.40 -14.29 0.94
CA SER A 26 -0.25 -13.06 1.38
C SER A 26 0.66 -12.38 2.40
N VAL A 27 1.05 -11.16 2.09
CA VAL A 27 1.89 -10.36 2.99
C VAL A 27 1.11 -10.12 4.28
N LYS A 28 1.66 -10.56 5.41
CA LYS A 28 1.01 -10.38 6.71
C LYS A 28 0.94 -8.90 7.07
N ARG A 29 -0.26 -8.34 6.99
CA ARG A 29 -0.53 -6.94 7.32
C ARG A 29 -0.49 -6.72 8.82
N GLN A 30 -0.01 -5.54 9.25
CA GLN A 30 -0.08 -5.12 10.64
C GLN A 30 -1.53 -4.72 10.99
N PRO A 31 -2.06 -5.08 12.18
CA PRO A 31 -3.37 -4.62 12.57
C PRO A 31 -3.37 -3.09 12.76
N SER A 32 -4.44 -2.42 12.35
CA SER A 32 -4.68 -1.04 12.75
C SER A 32 -5.22 -1.00 14.19
N ALA A 33 -4.84 0.04 14.96
CA ALA A 33 -5.40 0.22 16.30
C ALA A 33 -6.91 0.49 16.22
N LYS A 34 -7.65 0.01 17.22
CA LYS A 34 -9.10 0.22 17.30
C LYS A 34 -9.42 1.73 17.26
N ASN A 35 -10.35 2.11 16.42
CA ASN A 35 -10.78 3.50 16.20
C ASN A 35 -9.69 4.43 15.61
N ALA A 36 -8.58 3.91 15.13
CA ALA A 36 -7.58 4.70 14.42
C ALA A 36 -8.22 5.35 13.17
N LYS A 37 -7.78 6.57 12.85
CA LYS A 37 -8.27 7.32 11.69
C LYS A 37 -7.13 8.10 11.05
N VAL A 38 -7.11 8.11 9.73
CA VAL A 38 -6.31 9.03 8.93
C VAL A 38 -7.23 10.00 8.20
N TYR A 39 -6.87 11.28 8.11
CA TYR A 39 -7.71 12.31 7.50
C TYR A 39 -6.87 13.49 7.01
N ILE A 40 -7.40 14.27 6.08
CA ILE A 40 -6.78 15.53 5.63
C ILE A 40 -7.33 16.67 6.52
N ILE A 41 -6.40 17.34 7.21
CA ILE A 41 -6.73 18.52 8.05
C ILE A 41 -6.99 19.74 7.15
N SER A 42 -6.10 19.94 6.17
CA SER A 42 -6.16 21.02 5.18
C SER A 42 -5.60 20.51 3.85
N PRO A 43 -6.14 20.94 2.71
CA PRO A 43 -7.34 21.77 2.54
C PRO A 43 -8.64 21.03 2.86
N LYS A 44 -9.73 21.78 3.08
CA LYS A 44 -11.06 21.19 3.23
C LYS A 44 -11.66 20.84 1.86
N ASN A 45 -12.54 19.84 1.85
CA ASN A 45 -13.25 19.45 0.63
C ASN A 45 -14.02 20.63 0.01
N GLY A 46 -13.97 20.78 -1.30
CA GLY A 46 -14.59 21.88 -2.05
C GLY A 46 -13.82 23.21 -2.01
N LYS A 47 -12.63 23.27 -1.38
CA LYS A 47 -11.85 24.51 -1.29
C LYS A 47 -11.33 24.95 -2.66
N THR A 48 -11.51 26.23 -2.98
CA THR A 48 -10.85 26.89 -4.11
C THR A 48 -9.60 27.63 -3.61
N LEU A 49 -8.49 27.44 -4.30
CA LEU A 49 -7.17 28.02 -4.02
C LEU A 49 -6.75 28.92 -5.19
N LYS A 50 -6.15 30.06 -4.86
CA LYS A 50 -5.79 31.09 -5.86
C LYS A 50 -4.43 30.89 -6.52
N ASN A 51 -3.63 29.94 -6.02
CA ASN A 51 -2.32 29.61 -6.60
C ASN A 51 -2.08 28.11 -6.48
N GLY A 52 -1.15 27.60 -7.30
CA GLY A 52 -0.82 26.17 -7.38
C GLY A 52 -0.02 25.61 -6.20
N LYS A 53 0.48 26.45 -5.30
CA LYS A 53 1.22 25.99 -4.12
C LYS A 53 0.25 25.61 -3.01
N VAL A 54 -0.08 24.32 -2.94
CA VAL A 54 -1.10 23.76 -2.06
C VAL A 54 -0.45 23.09 -0.87
N ARG A 55 -0.55 23.67 0.33
CA ARG A 55 -0.14 23.01 1.57
C ARG A 55 -1.20 22.01 1.99
N VAL A 56 -0.80 20.74 2.07
CA VAL A 56 -1.65 19.63 2.52
C VAL A 56 -1.17 19.18 3.89
N VAL A 57 -2.06 19.24 4.89
CA VAL A 57 -1.77 18.84 6.28
C VAL A 57 -2.49 17.55 6.58
N PHE A 58 -1.73 16.56 7.02
CA PHE A 58 -2.21 15.21 7.32
C PHE A 58 -2.62 15.09 8.79
N GLY A 59 -3.67 14.35 9.03
CA GLY A 59 -4.14 14.03 10.37
C GLY A 59 -4.15 12.53 10.62
N LEU A 60 -3.78 12.15 11.83
CA LEU A 60 -3.82 10.79 12.32
C LEU A 60 -4.32 10.79 13.76
N SER A 61 -5.09 9.79 14.13
CA SER A 61 -5.47 9.52 15.52
C SER A 61 -5.42 8.03 15.81
N GLY A 62 -5.10 7.66 17.04
CA GLY A 62 -5.05 6.28 17.51
C GLY A 62 -3.80 5.49 17.12
N MET A 63 -2.90 6.07 16.33
CA MET A 63 -1.60 5.48 15.96
C MET A 63 -0.52 6.54 15.93
N GLY A 64 0.74 6.11 15.85
CA GLY A 64 1.91 6.98 15.77
C GLY A 64 2.46 7.11 14.35
N VAL A 65 2.94 8.32 13.99
CA VAL A 65 3.70 8.51 12.76
C VAL A 65 5.16 8.08 13.01
N CYS A 66 5.72 7.31 12.09
CA CYS A 66 7.07 6.77 12.20
C CYS A 66 7.73 6.81 10.81
N PRO A 67 9.00 7.21 10.69
CA PRO A 67 9.74 7.06 9.45
C PRO A 67 9.80 5.60 8.98
N ALA A 68 9.73 5.38 7.65
CA ALA A 68 9.82 4.04 7.08
C ALA A 68 11.19 3.38 7.33
N THR A 69 12.23 4.17 7.62
CA THR A 69 13.57 3.67 7.93
C THR A 69 13.72 3.19 9.37
N LEU A 70 12.74 3.46 10.24
CA LEU A 70 12.79 3.09 11.64
C LEU A 70 12.14 1.72 11.86
N ALA A 71 12.96 0.69 11.83
CA ALA A 71 12.56 -0.64 12.28
C ALA A 71 12.55 -0.71 13.82
N GLY A 72 11.62 -1.47 14.37
CA GLY A 72 11.62 -1.83 15.77
C GLY A 72 12.72 -2.84 16.12
N PRO A 73 12.79 -3.31 17.37
CA PRO A 73 13.73 -4.32 17.80
C PRO A 73 13.69 -5.56 16.90
N ASN A 74 14.87 -6.08 16.56
CA ASN A 74 15.04 -7.26 15.68
C ASN A 74 14.47 -7.09 14.26
N GLY A 75 14.46 -5.87 13.72
CA GLY A 75 13.96 -5.59 12.37
C GLY A 75 12.46 -5.82 12.16
N LYS A 76 11.69 -5.84 13.26
CA LYS A 76 10.24 -5.98 13.20
C LYS A 76 9.57 -4.61 13.12
N PRO A 77 8.36 -4.52 12.53
CA PRO A 77 7.56 -3.29 12.55
C PRO A 77 7.33 -2.80 13.99
N LEU A 78 7.39 -1.49 14.20
CA LEU A 78 6.89 -0.90 15.44
C LEU A 78 5.37 -1.02 15.46
N PRO A 79 4.76 -1.61 16.49
CA PRO A 79 3.31 -1.78 16.55
C PRO A 79 2.60 -0.43 16.60
N ASN A 80 1.43 -0.35 15.98
CA ASN A 80 0.58 0.86 15.93
C ASN A 80 1.30 2.09 15.36
N THR A 81 2.24 1.91 14.44
CA THR A 81 2.94 3.00 13.76
C THR A 81 2.96 2.82 12.26
N GLY A 82 3.26 3.90 11.55
CA GLY A 82 3.41 3.91 10.12
C GLY A 82 3.68 5.32 9.58
N HIS A 83 3.52 5.49 8.27
CA HIS A 83 3.70 6.79 7.61
C HIS A 83 2.62 7.03 6.57
N HIS A 84 2.49 8.29 6.19
CA HIS A 84 1.47 8.73 5.25
C HIS A 84 1.87 8.45 3.79
N HIS A 85 0.87 8.08 3.00
CA HIS A 85 0.91 8.06 1.55
C HIS A 85 -0.24 8.93 1.04
N LEU A 86 0.01 9.75 0.04
CA LEU A 86 -0.98 10.63 -0.55
C LEU A 86 -1.29 10.21 -1.98
N LEU A 87 -2.53 9.88 -2.22
CA LEU A 87 -3.10 9.70 -3.55
C LEU A 87 -3.46 11.09 -4.09
N LEU A 88 -2.81 11.49 -5.17
CA LEU A 88 -3.05 12.73 -5.91
C LEU A 88 -3.65 12.37 -7.27
N ASP A 89 -4.87 12.79 -7.52
CA ASP A 89 -5.61 12.55 -8.78
C ASP A 89 -5.66 11.08 -9.20
N ALA A 90 -5.49 10.18 -8.24
CA ALA A 90 -5.55 8.75 -8.51
C ALA A 90 -6.98 8.33 -8.91
N LYS A 91 -7.08 7.62 -10.03
CA LYS A 91 -8.34 7.06 -10.53
C LYS A 91 -8.80 5.92 -9.64
N ASP A 92 -7.89 5.01 -9.33
CA ASP A 92 -8.16 3.79 -8.60
C ASP A 92 -7.41 3.76 -7.26
N MET A 93 -7.93 2.97 -6.33
CA MET A 93 -7.26 2.69 -5.07
C MET A 93 -6.20 1.60 -5.32
N PRO A 94 -4.96 1.76 -4.82
CA PRO A 94 -3.96 0.72 -4.93
C PRO A 94 -4.35 -0.54 -4.12
N PRO A 95 -3.77 -1.70 -4.43
CA PRO A 95 -3.96 -2.92 -3.63
C PRO A 95 -3.62 -2.69 -2.15
N MET A 96 -4.51 -3.11 -1.24
CA MET A 96 -4.30 -2.93 0.20
C MET A 96 -3.57 -4.11 0.87
N ASN A 97 -3.26 -5.15 0.14
CA ASN A 97 -2.60 -6.38 0.61
C ASN A 97 -1.16 -6.55 0.07
N ALA A 98 -0.59 -5.48 -0.47
CA ALA A 98 0.76 -5.44 -1.01
C ALA A 98 1.45 -4.12 -0.63
N PRO A 99 2.78 -4.03 -0.71
CA PRO A 99 3.49 -2.77 -0.57
C PRO A 99 3.00 -1.74 -1.59
N LEU A 100 2.70 -0.54 -1.12
CA LEU A 100 2.34 0.58 -1.99
C LEU A 100 3.56 0.98 -2.83
N ALA A 101 3.42 0.94 -4.15
CA ALA A 101 4.47 1.41 -5.06
C ALA A 101 4.34 2.91 -5.30
N GLY A 102 5.42 3.66 -5.10
CA GLY A 102 5.46 5.10 -5.38
C GLY A 102 5.24 5.41 -6.86
N SER A 103 4.51 6.49 -7.14
CA SER A 103 4.24 6.98 -8.49
C SER A 103 3.94 8.48 -8.46
N GLU A 104 3.69 9.09 -9.62
CA GLU A 104 3.24 10.49 -9.69
C GLU A 104 1.89 10.71 -9.01
N THR A 105 1.06 9.68 -8.91
CA THR A 105 -0.27 9.73 -8.27
C THR A 105 -0.31 9.08 -6.88
N LEU A 106 0.79 8.48 -6.42
CA LEU A 106 0.93 7.89 -5.08
C LEU A 106 2.25 8.34 -4.45
N LEU A 107 2.19 9.39 -3.68
CA LEU A 107 3.35 10.04 -3.05
C LEU A 107 3.63 9.44 -1.67
N HIS A 108 4.91 9.15 -1.39
CA HIS A 108 5.35 8.54 -0.14
C HIS A 108 5.99 9.58 0.80
N TYR A 109 5.59 9.59 2.05
CA TYR A 109 6.14 10.46 3.09
C TYR A 109 6.98 9.64 4.09
N VAL A 110 7.99 8.98 3.55
CA VAL A 110 8.85 7.98 4.23
C VAL A 110 9.61 8.51 5.43
N GLY A 111 9.83 9.82 5.53
CA GLY A 111 10.48 10.47 6.68
C GLY A 111 9.54 10.76 7.85
N GLY A 112 8.28 10.30 7.81
CA GLY A 112 7.29 10.60 8.85
C GLY A 112 6.72 12.02 8.77
N GLN A 113 6.72 12.62 7.57
CA GLN A 113 6.14 13.94 7.36
C GLN A 113 4.63 13.91 7.63
N THR A 114 4.14 14.98 8.24
CA THR A 114 2.72 15.19 8.55
C THR A 114 2.09 16.30 7.70
N GLU A 115 2.84 16.83 6.76
CA GLU A 115 2.39 17.81 5.78
C GLU A 115 3.30 17.84 4.55
N THR A 116 2.80 18.44 3.49
CA THR A 116 3.56 18.70 2.25
C THR A 116 3.05 19.95 1.57
N VAL A 117 3.85 20.48 0.63
CA VAL A 117 3.40 21.51 -0.32
C VAL A 117 3.49 20.92 -1.72
N LEU A 118 2.34 20.83 -2.38
CA LEU A 118 2.23 20.39 -3.76
C LEU A 118 2.29 21.60 -4.69
N ASP A 119 2.86 21.41 -5.87
CA ASP A 119 2.79 22.38 -6.95
C ASP A 119 1.81 21.87 -8.02
N LEU A 120 0.59 22.38 -7.98
CA LEU A 120 -0.53 21.89 -8.78
C LEU A 120 -0.88 22.91 -9.88
N LYS A 121 -1.16 22.41 -11.08
CA LYS A 121 -1.66 23.24 -12.18
C LYS A 121 -3.09 23.72 -11.89
N PRO A 122 -3.57 24.80 -12.56
CA PRO A 122 -4.98 25.16 -12.51
C PRO A 122 -5.87 23.99 -12.92
N GLY A 123 -6.93 23.74 -12.16
CA GLY A 123 -7.84 22.62 -12.40
C GLY A 123 -8.43 22.06 -11.11
N THR A 124 -9.19 20.98 -11.26
CA THR A 124 -9.75 20.22 -10.14
C THR A 124 -8.82 19.07 -9.80
N HIS A 125 -8.48 18.95 -8.51
CA HIS A 125 -7.59 17.91 -7.99
C HIS A 125 -8.26 17.13 -6.86
N THR A 126 -7.91 15.87 -6.73
CA THR A 126 -8.35 15.00 -5.66
C THR A 126 -7.19 14.55 -4.79
N LEU A 127 -7.41 14.55 -3.48
CA LEU A 127 -6.43 14.18 -2.47
C LEU A 127 -7.04 13.11 -1.56
N GLN A 128 -6.29 12.04 -1.28
CA GLN A 128 -6.72 11.01 -0.34
C GLN A 128 -5.51 10.38 0.34
N LEU A 129 -5.59 10.14 1.65
CA LEU A 129 -4.50 9.52 2.40
C LEU A 129 -4.73 8.03 2.58
N VAL A 130 -3.63 7.27 2.50
CA VAL A 130 -3.50 5.91 2.99
C VAL A 130 -2.37 5.89 4.01
N PHE A 131 -2.59 5.22 5.14
CA PHE A 131 -1.57 5.06 6.17
C PHE A 131 -1.05 3.62 6.15
N ALA A 132 0.25 3.45 6.05
CA ALA A 132 0.88 2.15 5.90
C ALA A 132 2.08 1.99 6.85
N ASP A 133 2.48 0.76 7.11
CA ASP A 133 3.61 0.42 7.95
C ASP A 133 4.98 0.77 7.31
N TRP A 134 6.06 0.45 7.98
CA TRP A 134 7.44 0.72 7.52
C TRP A 134 7.80 0.01 6.20
N LEU A 135 7.11 -1.09 5.85
CA LEU A 135 7.25 -1.80 4.57
C LEU A 135 6.30 -1.27 3.49
N HIS A 136 5.64 -0.14 3.73
CA HIS A 136 4.61 0.43 2.86
C HIS A 136 3.36 -0.43 2.71
N ILE A 137 3.13 -1.38 3.63
CA ILE A 137 1.97 -2.26 3.57
C ILE A 137 0.83 -1.62 4.37
N PRO A 138 -0.34 -1.37 3.77
CA PRO A 138 -1.51 -0.85 4.47
C PRO A 138 -1.93 -1.75 5.63
N HIS A 139 -2.29 -1.15 6.77
CA HIS A 139 -2.78 -1.87 7.95
C HIS A 139 -4.07 -2.64 7.68
N ASP A 140 -4.45 -3.54 8.58
CA ASP A 140 -5.69 -4.31 8.52
C ASP A 140 -6.57 -4.05 9.77
N PRO A 141 -7.78 -3.50 9.60
CA PRO A 141 -8.34 -2.91 8.38
C PRO A 141 -7.54 -1.70 7.88
N PRO A 142 -7.61 -1.36 6.55
CA PRO A 142 -6.83 -0.28 6.00
C PRO A 142 -7.29 1.08 6.52
N LEU A 143 -6.34 1.95 6.85
CA LEU A 143 -6.60 3.33 7.24
C LEU A 143 -6.55 4.22 5.99
N ILE A 144 -7.72 4.63 5.55
CA ILE A 144 -7.92 5.43 4.33
C ILE A 144 -8.76 6.65 4.69
N SER A 145 -8.33 7.84 4.28
CA SER A 145 -9.09 9.07 4.51
C SER A 145 -10.30 9.17 3.57
N LYS A 146 -11.23 10.05 3.91
CA LYS A 146 -12.17 10.57 2.90
C LYS A 146 -11.38 11.26 1.79
N LYS A 147 -11.89 11.16 0.55
CA LYS A 147 -11.37 11.89 -0.61
C LYS A 147 -11.72 13.37 -0.45
N VAL A 148 -10.76 14.24 -0.66
CA VAL A 148 -10.90 15.70 -0.66
C VAL A 148 -10.72 16.19 -2.08
N THR A 149 -11.67 16.95 -2.59
CA THR A 149 -11.60 17.61 -3.90
C THR A 149 -11.35 19.09 -3.70
N ILE A 150 -10.41 19.66 -4.46
CA ILE A 150 -10.07 21.08 -4.45
C ILE A 150 -10.03 21.61 -5.88
N THR A 151 -10.14 22.94 -6.01
CA THR A 151 -9.97 23.63 -7.29
C THR A 151 -8.82 24.62 -7.17
N VAL A 152 -7.84 24.57 -8.07
CA VAL A 152 -6.76 25.55 -8.22
C VAL A 152 -7.12 26.49 -9.36
N LYS A 153 -6.99 27.83 -9.14
CA LYS A 153 -7.25 28.87 -10.14
C LYS A 153 -5.95 29.55 -10.56
#